data_d988832b5f176da16cfca4617fcda07c
#
_entry.id   d988832b5f176da16cfca4617fcda07c
#
_cell.length_a   1.000
_cell.length_b   1.000
_cell.length_c   1.000
_cell.angle_alpha   90.00
_cell.angle_beta   90.00
_cell.angle_gamma   90.00
#
_symmetry.space_group_name_H-M   'P 1'
#
loop_
_entity.id
_entity.type
_entity.pdbx_description
1 polymer ?
#
loop_
_entity_poly.entity_id
_entity_poly.type
_entity_poly.pdbx_seq_one_letter_code
_entity_poly.pdbx_strand_id
1 'polypeptide(L)'
;FSSKDKISVITFNQEIKNKWNIENGVQTQELIENIENEEPTGMTNIYLATSEALNILKTEDMDKYNLSIILMTDGLSNKGNFYDVKKLYTNIGRDIPVYSIMFGSASASQLDDIAKLSNAKVFDGRTNLLEAFKKVRSYN
;
A
#
# COMPACT_ATOMS: atom_id res chain seq x y z
N PHE A 1 0.55 15.68 1.69
CA PHE A 1 -0.90 15.52 1.50
C PHE A 1 -1.62 16.87 1.64
N SER A 2 -2.80 16.97 1.07
CA SER A 2 -3.61 18.18 1.09
C SER A 2 -4.96 17.93 1.78
N SER A 3 -5.73 19.00 2.01
CA SER A 3 -7.08 18.88 2.56
C SER A 3 -8.08 18.14 1.67
N LYS A 4 -7.72 17.95 0.39
CA LYS A 4 -8.53 17.21 -0.59
C LYS A 4 -8.18 15.73 -0.66
N ASP A 5 -7.10 15.31 -0.01
CA ASP A 5 -6.67 13.91 0.01
C ASP A 5 -7.49 13.12 1.04
N LYS A 6 -7.96 11.97 0.61
CA LYS A 6 -8.57 10.97 1.47
C LYS A 6 -7.55 9.83 1.64
N ILE A 7 -7.22 9.50 2.88
CA ILE A 7 -6.15 8.57 3.17
C ILE A 7 -6.68 7.43 4.03
N SER A 8 -6.38 6.20 3.61
CA SER A 8 -6.56 5.00 4.42
C SER A 8 -5.20 4.39 4.70
N VAL A 9 -4.93 4.05 5.94
CA VAL A 9 -3.71 3.37 6.34
C VAL A 9 -4.06 2.00 6.91
N ILE A 10 -3.34 0.99 6.45
CA ILE A 10 -3.47 -0.40 6.90
C ILE A 10 -2.11 -0.82 7.45
N THR A 11 -2.08 -1.27 8.69
CA THR A 11 -0.92 -1.97 9.24
C THR A 11 -1.18 -3.46 9.24
N PHE A 12 -0.15 -4.26 8.96
CA PHE A 12 -0.29 -5.69 8.78
C PHE A 12 0.97 -6.46 9.18
N ASN A 13 0.76 -7.73 9.46
CA ASN A 13 1.78 -8.77 9.54
C ASN A 13 1.31 -9.95 8.68
N GLN A 14 1.11 -11.14 9.22
CA GLN A 14 0.38 -12.21 8.51
C GLN A 14 -1.13 -11.96 8.46
N GLU A 15 -1.62 -10.98 9.22
CA GLU A 15 -3.01 -10.56 9.32
C GLU A 15 -3.12 -9.04 9.19
N ILE A 16 -4.31 -8.54 8.95
CA ILE A 16 -4.57 -7.10 9.06
C ILE A 16 -4.60 -6.73 10.56
N LYS A 17 -3.74 -5.82 10.96
CA LYS A 17 -3.65 -5.36 12.36
C LYS A 17 -4.61 -4.23 12.65
N ASN A 18 -4.46 -3.11 11.93
CA ASN A 18 -5.27 -1.93 12.14
C ASN A 18 -5.60 -1.25 10.81
N LYS A 19 -6.70 -0.50 10.81
CA LYS A 19 -7.11 0.36 9.70
C LYS A 19 -7.53 1.71 10.24
N TRP A 20 -6.99 2.77 9.65
CA TRP A 20 -7.37 4.15 9.96
C TRP A 20 -7.75 4.88 8.69
N ASN A 21 -8.76 5.74 8.76
CA ASN A 21 -9.21 6.54 7.64
C ASN A 21 -9.26 8.00 8.04
N ILE A 22 -8.76 8.87 7.18
CA ILE A 22 -8.90 10.32 7.32
C ILE A 22 -9.43 10.90 6.01
N GLU A 23 -10.42 11.78 6.14
CA GLU A 23 -11.07 12.44 4.99
C GLU A 23 -10.36 13.73 4.57
N ASN A 24 -9.47 14.24 5.41
CA ASN A 24 -8.70 15.45 5.17
C ASN A 24 -7.22 15.16 5.42
N GLY A 25 -6.43 15.10 4.36
CA GLY A 25 -5.03 14.67 4.38
C GLY A 25 -4.08 15.56 5.18
N VAL A 26 -4.52 16.72 5.72
CA VAL A 26 -3.71 17.53 6.63
C VAL A 26 -3.97 17.21 8.12
N GLN A 27 -5.01 16.46 8.42
CA GLN A 27 -5.38 16.05 9.78
C GLN A 27 -4.74 14.70 10.13
N THR A 28 -3.41 14.67 10.18
CA THR A 28 -2.64 13.42 10.28
C THR A 28 -1.99 13.16 11.63
N GLN A 29 -2.12 14.07 12.61
CA GLN A 29 -1.40 13.93 13.89
C GLN A 29 -1.76 12.65 14.65
N GLU A 30 -3.04 12.40 14.84
CA GLU A 30 -3.52 11.17 15.50
C GLU A 30 -3.12 9.90 14.74
N LEU A 31 -3.17 9.96 13.41
CA LEU A 31 -2.74 8.86 12.55
C LEU A 31 -1.25 8.54 12.74
N ILE A 32 -0.40 9.56 12.80
CA ILE A 32 1.04 9.41 13.04
C ILE A 32 1.28 8.75 14.40
N GLU A 33 0.62 9.23 15.45
CA GLU A 33 0.73 8.67 16.81
C GLU A 33 0.31 7.20 16.84
N ASN A 34 -0.78 6.85 16.17
CA ASN A 34 -1.25 5.47 16.06
C ASN A 34 -0.22 4.57 15.35
N ILE A 35 0.39 5.04 14.27
CA ILE A 35 1.42 4.30 13.53
C ILE A 35 2.68 4.12 14.38
N GLU A 36 3.12 5.16 15.06
CA GLU A 36 4.31 5.13 15.92
C GLU A 36 4.17 4.15 17.10
N ASN A 37 2.94 3.92 17.56
CA ASN A 37 2.63 2.97 18.63
C ASN A 37 2.50 1.51 18.16
N GLU A 38 2.60 1.26 16.84
CA GLU A 38 2.54 -0.10 16.31
C GLU A 38 3.83 -0.88 16.61
N GLU A 39 3.67 -2.09 17.12
CA GLU A 39 4.79 -2.99 17.34
C GLU A 39 4.95 -3.98 16.19
N PRO A 40 6.12 -4.04 15.54
CA PRO A 40 6.39 -5.04 14.49
C PRO A 40 6.40 -6.44 15.10
N THR A 41 5.51 -7.31 14.66
CA THR A 41 5.40 -8.69 15.14
C THR A 41 4.95 -9.63 14.03
N GLY A 42 5.30 -10.90 14.16
CA GLY A 42 4.78 -11.96 13.30
C GLY A 42 5.44 -12.06 11.93
N MET A 43 4.74 -12.76 11.05
CA MET A 43 5.15 -12.98 9.66
C MET A 43 4.60 -11.89 8.76
N THR A 44 4.85 -11.96 7.45
CA THR A 44 4.48 -10.93 6.49
C THR A 44 3.56 -11.52 5.41
N ASN A 45 2.42 -10.86 5.18
CA ASN A 45 1.50 -11.18 4.09
C ASN A 45 1.12 -9.93 3.30
N ILE A 46 1.96 -9.56 2.34
CA ILE A 46 1.73 -8.39 1.46
C ILE A 46 0.48 -8.56 0.59
N TYR A 47 0.15 -9.79 0.25
CA TYR A 47 -0.98 -10.10 -0.64
C TYR A 47 -2.32 -9.85 0.06
N LEU A 48 -2.44 -10.20 1.33
CA LEU A 48 -3.60 -9.89 2.14
C LEU A 48 -3.78 -8.38 2.31
N ALA A 49 -2.71 -7.66 2.64
CA ALA A 49 -2.73 -6.22 2.80
C ALA A 49 -3.13 -5.49 1.50
N THR A 50 -2.56 -5.92 0.38
CA THR A 50 -2.89 -5.36 -0.94
C THR A 50 -4.36 -5.63 -1.30
N SER A 51 -4.85 -6.84 -1.03
CA SER A 51 -6.26 -7.20 -1.27
C SER A 51 -7.20 -6.35 -0.43
N GLU A 52 -6.87 -6.12 0.83
CA GLU A 52 -7.66 -5.25 1.72
C GLU A 52 -7.72 -3.81 1.20
N ALA A 53 -6.59 -3.26 0.77
CA ALA A 53 -6.53 -1.93 0.19
C ALA A 53 -7.36 -1.82 -1.11
N LEU A 54 -7.28 -2.82 -1.97
CA LEU A 54 -8.11 -2.91 -3.18
C LEU A 54 -9.60 -2.95 -2.85
N ASN A 55 -10.00 -3.69 -1.83
CA ASN A 55 -11.39 -3.75 -1.38
C ASN A 55 -11.90 -2.41 -0.84
N ILE A 56 -11.05 -1.62 -0.21
CA ILE A 56 -11.40 -0.26 0.23
C ILE A 56 -11.64 0.63 -0.99
N LEU A 57 -10.77 0.57 -2.00
CA LEU A 57 -10.80 1.48 -3.14
C LEU A 57 -11.78 1.09 -4.25
N LYS A 58 -12.22 -0.15 -4.30
CA LYS A 58 -13.07 -0.66 -5.41
C LYS A 58 -14.39 0.09 -5.58
N THR A 59 -14.89 0.76 -4.54
CA THR A 59 -16.16 1.50 -4.54
C THR A 59 -15.96 3.02 -4.50
N GLU A 60 -14.73 3.51 -4.48
CA GLU A 60 -14.47 4.95 -4.49
C GLU A 60 -14.82 5.60 -5.84
N ASP A 61 -15.19 6.86 -5.79
CA ASP A 61 -15.54 7.65 -6.97
C ASP A 61 -14.29 8.06 -7.74
N MET A 62 -14.05 7.43 -8.90
CA MET A 62 -12.91 7.71 -9.77
C MET A 62 -13.03 9.03 -10.53
N ASP A 63 -14.21 9.63 -10.61
CA ASP A 63 -14.39 10.97 -11.17
C ASP A 63 -13.92 12.05 -10.17
N LYS A 64 -13.95 11.72 -8.90
CA LYS A 64 -13.55 12.62 -7.80
C LYS A 64 -12.11 12.42 -7.34
N TYR A 65 -11.63 11.18 -7.34
CA TYR A 65 -10.33 10.82 -6.78
C TYR A 65 -9.44 10.09 -7.78
N ASN A 66 -8.16 10.41 -7.76
CA ASN A 66 -7.12 9.56 -8.35
C ASN A 66 -6.73 8.49 -7.33
N LEU A 67 -7.11 7.26 -7.62
CA LEU A 67 -6.88 6.13 -6.71
C LEU A 67 -5.47 5.58 -6.87
N SER A 68 -4.81 5.30 -5.76
CA SER A 68 -3.55 4.56 -5.76
C SER A 68 -3.31 3.87 -4.42
N ILE A 69 -2.49 2.84 -4.44
CA ILE A 69 -2.01 2.13 -3.25
C ILE A 69 -0.50 2.30 -3.18
N ILE A 70 0.00 2.55 -1.98
CA ILE A 70 1.44 2.52 -1.69
C ILE A 70 1.68 1.38 -0.70
N LEU A 71 2.31 0.32 -1.19
CA LEU A 71 2.69 -0.84 -0.40
C LEU A 71 4.12 -0.66 0.10
N MET A 72 4.30 -0.71 1.41
CA MET A 72 5.61 -0.57 2.04
C MET A 72 5.93 -1.82 2.83
N THR A 73 7.09 -2.43 2.57
CA THR A 73 7.53 -3.62 3.28
C THR A 73 9.07 -3.68 3.37
N ASP A 74 9.55 -4.19 4.49
CA ASP A 74 10.98 -4.43 4.75
C ASP A 74 11.34 -5.93 4.74
N GLY A 75 10.38 -6.79 4.50
CA GLY A 75 10.57 -8.24 4.56
C GLY A 75 10.03 -8.98 3.34
N LEU A 76 10.48 -10.23 3.23
CA LEU A 76 9.95 -11.21 2.30
C LEU A 76 8.55 -11.62 2.77
N SER A 77 7.57 -11.62 1.87
CA SER A 77 6.25 -12.18 2.19
C SER A 77 6.34 -13.69 2.27
N ASN A 78 5.96 -14.24 3.40
CA ASN A 78 6.02 -15.69 3.68
C ASN A 78 4.64 -16.29 3.93
N LYS A 79 3.59 -15.51 3.72
CA LYS A 79 2.18 -15.92 3.77
C LYS A 79 1.43 -15.38 2.56
N GLY A 80 0.33 -16.04 2.22
CA GLY A 80 -0.51 -15.69 1.09
C GLY A 80 0.12 -16.01 -0.26
N ASN A 81 -0.53 -15.62 -1.34
CA ASN A 81 -0.03 -15.83 -2.69
C ASN A 81 -0.50 -14.73 -3.65
N PHE A 82 0.28 -14.52 -4.69
CA PHE A 82 0.01 -13.51 -5.71
C PHE A 82 -1.30 -13.77 -6.49
N TYR A 83 -1.67 -15.02 -6.68
CA TYR A 83 -2.87 -15.36 -7.45
C TYR A 83 -4.14 -14.75 -6.87
N ASP A 84 -4.25 -14.69 -5.54
CA ASP A 84 -5.41 -14.08 -4.87
C ASP A 84 -5.55 -12.59 -5.19
N VAL A 85 -4.42 -11.87 -5.19
CA VAL A 85 -4.39 -10.45 -5.57
C VAL A 85 -4.77 -10.27 -7.05
N LYS A 86 -4.18 -11.08 -7.92
CA LYS A 86 -4.45 -11.04 -9.36
C LYS A 86 -5.92 -11.28 -9.67
N LYS A 87 -6.53 -12.27 -9.04
CA LYS A 87 -7.93 -12.60 -9.19
C LYS A 87 -8.83 -11.45 -8.75
N LEU A 88 -8.56 -10.89 -7.58
CA LEU A 88 -9.31 -9.75 -7.05
C LEU A 88 -9.18 -8.51 -7.94
N TYR A 89 -7.95 -8.18 -8.34
CA TYR A 89 -7.67 -7.02 -9.19
C TYR A 89 -8.41 -7.13 -10.53
N THR A 90 -8.36 -8.29 -11.16
CA THR A 90 -9.06 -8.56 -12.42
C THR A 90 -10.58 -8.45 -12.26
N ASN A 91 -11.14 -8.97 -11.16
CA ASN A 91 -12.58 -8.91 -10.89
C ASN A 91 -13.08 -7.48 -10.61
N ILE A 92 -12.25 -6.64 -9.99
CA ILE A 92 -12.59 -5.23 -9.75
C ILE A 92 -12.70 -4.47 -11.07
N GLY A 93 -11.82 -4.74 -12.03
CA GLY A 93 -11.86 -4.14 -13.36
C GLY A 93 -11.59 -2.64 -13.40
N ARG A 94 -10.82 -2.10 -12.43
CA ARG A 94 -10.43 -0.70 -12.35
C ARG A 94 -8.91 -0.55 -12.40
N ASP A 95 -8.44 0.56 -12.98
CA ASP A 95 -7.02 0.92 -12.99
C ASP A 95 -6.63 1.55 -11.65
N ILE A 96 -6.19 0.73 -10.71
CA ILE A 96 -5.70 1.18 -9.40
C ILE A 96 -4.22 0.81 -9.31
N PRO A 97 -3.29 1.75 -9.54
CA PRO A 97 -1.86 1.44 -9.47
C PRO A 97 -1.45 1.11 -8.04
N VAL A 98 -0.70 0.03 -7.89
CA VAL A 98 -0.09 -0.40 -6.63
C VAL A 98 1.41 -0.15 -6.71
N TYR A 99 1.83 1.01 -6.25
CA TYR A 99 3.25 1.33 -6.11
C TYR A 99 3.82 0.65 -4.88
N SER A 100 5.04 0.19 -4.98
CA SER A 100 5.72 -0.44 -3.86
C SER A 100 7.00 0.31 -3.50
N ILE A 101 7.26 0.45 -2.21
CA ILE A 101 8.53 0.94 -1.68
C ILE A 101 9.21 -0.21 -0.96
N MET A 102 10.35 -0.64 -1.48
CA MET A 102 11.15 -1.72 -0.95
C MET A 102 12.22 -1.18 -0.01
N PHE A 103 12.31 -1.74 1.18
CA PHE A 103 13.40 -1.47 2.12
C PHE A 103 13.74 -2.72 2.92
N GLY A 104 14.81 -2.68 3.73
CA GLY A 104 15.26 -3.86 4.47
C GLY A 104 15.60 -5.04 3.56
N SER A 105 15.06 -6.21 3.88
CA SER A 105 15.26 -7.48 3.15
C SER A 105 14.08 -7.87 2.25
N ALA A 106 13.24 -6.91 1.86
CA ALA A 106 12.09 -7.17 1.00
C ALA A 106 12.50 -7.79 -0.35
N SER A 107 11.60 -8.60 -0.91
CA SER A 107 11.79 -9.23 -2.21
C SER A 107 11.32 -8.33 -3.34
N ALA A 108 12.25 -7.90 -4.19
CA ALA A 108 11.91 -7.17 -5.40
C ALA A 108 10.98 -7.98 -6.33
N SER A 109 11.19 -9.29 -6.43
CA SER A 109 10.37 -10.18 -7.29
C SER A 109 8.89 -10.16 -6.88
N GLN A 110 8.59 -10.29 -5.59
CA GLN A 110 7.22 -10.28 -5.10
C GLN A 110 6.54 -8.92 -5.34
N LEU A 111 7.27 -7.84 -5.10
CA LEU A 111 6.76 -6.49 -5.32
C LEU A 111 6.60 -6.17 -6.80
N ASP A 112 7.50 -6.63 -7.65
CA ASP A 112 7.41 -6.49 -9.11
C ASP A 112 6.18 -7.18 -9.69
N ASP A 113 5.81 -8.34 -9.20
CA ASP A 113 4.61 -9.05 -9.65
C ASP A 113 3.35 -8.21 -9.42
N ILE A 114 3.23 -7.60 -8.24
CA ILE A 114 2.10 -6.72 -7.90
C ILE A 114 2.15 -5.43 -8.73
N ALA A 115 3.32 -4.82 -8.87
CA ALA A 115 3.48 -3.60 -9.64
C ALA A 115 3.12 -3.79 -11.11
N LYS A 116 3.59 -4.87 -11.74
CA LYS A 116 3.29 -5.21 -13.14
C LYS A 116 1.80 -5.47 -13.37
N LEU A 117 1.14 -6.13 -12.44
CA LEU A 117 -0.30 -6.38 -12.51
C LEU A 117 -1.10 -5.08 -12.66
N SER A 118 -0.66 -4.01 -12.02
CA SER A 118 -1.36 -2.72 -11.96
C SER A 118 -0.70 -1.62 -12.79
N ASN A 119 0.27 -1.93 -13.66
CA ASN A 119 1.05 -0.96 -14.43
C ASN A 119 1.75 0.09 -13.57
N ALA A 120 2.19 -0.29 -12.39
CA ALA A 120 2.90 0.57 -11.45
C ALA A 120 4.39 0.21 -11.39
N LYS A 121 5.09 0.72 -10.39
CA LYS A 121 6.54 0.56 -10.22
C LYS A 121 6.91 0.22 -8.78
N VAL A 122 8.08 -0.41 -8.63
CA VAL A 122 8.76 -0.61 -7.34
C VAL A 122 9.85 0.44 -7.20
N PHE A 123 9.88 1.11 -6.07
CA PHE A 123 10.89 2.09 -5.71
C PHE A 123 11.79 1.55 -4.60
N ASP A 124 13.08 1.79 -4.70
CA ASP A 124 14.04 1.36 -3.69
C ASP A 124 14.15 2.42 -2.60
N GLY A 125 13.67 2.09 -1.41
CA GLY A 125 13.74 2.94 -0.22
C GLY A 125 14.87 2.61 0.75
N ARG A 126 15.76 1.68 0.40
CA ARG A 126 16.82 1.19 1.31
C ARG A 126 17.85 2.26 1.67
N THR A 127 18.14 3.18 0.75
CA THR A 127 19.08 4.27 1.00
C THR A 127 18.38 5.54 1.50
N ASN A 128 17.17 5.83 1.02
CA ASN A 128 16.40 6.99 1.44
C ASN A 128 14.91 6.75 1.24
N LEU A 129 14.23 6.39 2.33
CA LEU A 129 12.80 6.09 2.31
C LEU A 129 11.96 7.32 1.94
N LEU A 130 12.31 8.50 2.45
CA LEU A 130 11.57 9.74 2.16
C LEU A 130 11.64 10.11 0.67
N GLU A 131 12.80 9.96 0.03
CA GLU A 131 12.95 10.23 -1.41
C GLU A 131 12.15 9.22 -2.25
N ALA A 132 12.15 7.94 -1.86
CA ALA A 132 11.32 6.91 -2.52
C ALA A 132 9.83 7.28 -2.44
N PHE A 133 9.36 7.69 -1.29
CA PHE A 133 7.97 8.12 -1.08
C PHE A 133 7.61 9.34 -1.94
N LYS A 134 8.49 10.34 -2.02
CA LYS A 134 8.30 11.52 -2.88
C LYS A 134 8.24 11.13 -4.37
N LYS A 135 9.05 10.17 -4.82
CA LYS A 135 8.99 9.66 -6.18
C LYS A 135 7.64 9.00 -6.48
N VAL A 136 7.14 8.17 -5.58
CA VAL A 136 5.79 7.57 -5.73
C VAL A 136 4.74 8.67 -5.92
N ARG A 137 4.79 9.70 -5.08
CA ARG A 137 3.86 10.83 -5.17
C ARG A 137 3.90 11.54 -6.51
N SER A 138 5.05 11.63 -7.15
CA SER A 138 5.20 12.28 -8.46
C SER A 138 4.56 11.49 -9.62
N TYR A 139 4.34 10.19 -9.47
CA TYR A 139 3.65 9.34 -10.45
C TYR A 139 2.13 9.34 -10.29
N ASN A 140 1.64 9.81 -9.18
CA ASN A 140 0.22 9.85 -8.86
C ASN A 140 -0.34 11.29 -9.04
#